data_70222111582135f5ef7764d4c38511db
#
_entry.id   70222111582135f5ef7764d4c38511db
#
_cell.length_a   1.000
_cell.length_b   1.000
_cell.length_c   1.000
_cell.angle_alpha   90.00
_cell.angle_beta   90.00
_cell.angle_gamma   90.00
#
_symmetry.space_group_name_H-M   'P 1'
#
loop_
_entity.id
_entity.type
_entity.pdbx_description
1 polymer ?
#
loop_
_entity_poly.entity_id
_entity_poly.type
_entity_poly.pdbx_seq_one_letter_code
_entity_poly.pdbx_strand_id
1 'polypeptide(L)'
;MEKLDLIAGATIALDKPLTWSSFSLVNKFRCEACRYLGIKKLKVGHAGTLDPLATGVMILGTGKHTKRIDELQAGRKEYIADIRLGQTTPTFDMETEPDAFFPTEHITREAVEEALKGFIGTIEQVPPAFSAVKVDGRRAYDLARKGRDFELKAKTLVIDEIELLDYALPQIQIRVVCSKGTYIRALARDIGTALSSGGHLTDLRRTRVGDYRIEDCYRVEDIQAFLREYVALPTEDTEHSNP
;
A
#
# COMPACT_ATOMS: atom_id res chain seq x y z
N MET A 1 3.11 -27.44 14.46
CA MET A 1 3.73 -26.09 14.37
C MET A 1 3.66 -25.43 15.74
N GLU A 2 4.74 -24.81 16.18
CA GLU A 2 4.72 -24.01 17.39
C GLU A 2 3.77 -22.83 17.24
N LYS A 3 2.93 -22.57 18.25
CA LYS A 3 1.98 -21.46 18.21
C LYS A 3 2.67 -20.12 18.38
N LEU A 4 2.14 -19.09 17.72
CA LEU A 4 2.67 -17.72 17.78
C LEU A 4 2.38 -17.07 19.13
N ASP A 5 3.38 -16.42 19.71
CA ASP A 5 3.22 -15.54 20.87
C ASP A 5 3.11 -14.09 20.37
N LEU A 6 1.89 -13.54 20.35
CA LEU A 6 1.65 -12.16 19.91
C LEU A 6 2.17 -11.13 20.92
N ILE A 7 2.31 -11.48 22.19
CA ILE A 7 2.79 -10.57 23.24
C ILE A 7 4.30 -10.42 23.13
N ALA A 8 5.02 -11.53 23.01
CA ALA A 8 6.46 -11.51 22.76
C ALA A 8 6.81 -10.87 21.43
N GLY A 9 6.06 -11.22 20.38
CA GLY A 9 6.18 -10.62 19.06
C GLY A 9 6.01 -11.62 17.92
N ALA A 10 5.16 -11.28 16.97
CA ALA A 10 4.92 -12.06 15.76
C ALA A 10 4.77 -11.12 14.55
N THR A 11 5.00 -11.68 13.36
CA THR A 11 4.74 -11.00 12.08
C THR A 11 3.63 -11.74 11.37
N ILE A 12 2.58 -11.01 10.96
CA ILE A 12 1.37 -11.55 10.33
C ILE A 12 1.11 -10.79 9.04
N ALA A 13 0.78 -11.50 7.97
CA ALA A 13 0.36 -10.90 6.71
C ALA A 13 -1.17 -11.00 6.57
N LEU A 14 -1.82 -9.88 6.31
CA LEU A 14 -3.27 -9.78 6.08
C LEU A 14 -3.55 -9.22 4.68
N ASP A 15 -4.63 -9.69 4.06
CA ASP A 15 -5.20 -9.08 2.85
C ASP A 15 -6.09 -7.90 3.27
N LYS A 16 -5.64 -6.67 3.00
CA LYS A 16 -6.44 -5.48 3.29
C LYS A 16 -7.60 -5.36 2.29
N PRO A 17 -8.85 -5.36 2.75
CA PRO A 17 -9.99 -5.17 1.86
C PRO A 17 -10.11 -3.73 1.36
N LEU A 18 -10.88 -3.57 0.28
CA LEU A 18 -11.23 -2.27 -0.29
C LEU A 18 -11.95 -1.40 0.76
N THR A 19 -11.81 -0.10 0.66
CA THR A 19 -12.38 0.95 1.52
C THR A 19 -11.83 1.03 2.95
N TRP A 20 -11.06 0.05 3.38
CA TRP A 20 -10.43 0.08 4.70
C TRP A 20 -9.15 0.91 4.71
N SER A 21 -9.01 1.77 5.71
CA SER A 21 -7.69 2.36 5.98
C SER A 21 -6.74 1.32 6.57
N SER A 22 -5.44 1.51 6.39
CA SER A 22 -4.41 0.70 7.04
C SER A 22 -4.58 0.68 8.57
N PHE A 23 -4.97 1.82 9.16
CA PHE A 23 -5.24 1.92 10.60
C PHE A 23 -6.46 1.09 11.02
N SER A 24 -7.53 1.08 10.23
CA SER A 24 -8.73 0.28 10.52
C SER A 24 -8.40 -1.21 10.59
N LEU A 25 -7.57 -1.72 9.67
CA LEU A 25 -7.13 -3.11 9.68
C LEU A 25 -6.28 -3.44 10.92
N VAL A 26 -5.30 -2.60 11.24
CA VAL A 26 -4.48 -2.75 12.47
C VAL A 26 -5.36 -2.76 13.71
N ASN A 27 -6.34 -1.85 13.78
CA ASN A 27 -7.24 -1.75 14.93
C ASN A 27 -8.16 -2.97 15.05
N LYS A 28 -8.71 -3.46 13.94
CA LYS A 28 -9.52 -4.69 13.92
C LYS A 28 -8.73 -5.89 14.43
N PHE A 29 -7.53 -6.13 13.87
CA PHE A 29 -6.66 -7.22 14.32
C PHE A 29 -6.33 -7.08 15.82
N ARG A 30 -5.92 -5.89 16.27
CA ARG A 30 -5.58 -5.63 17.67
C ARG A 30 -6.75 -5.91 18.60
N CYS A 31 -7.95 -5.48 18.28
CA CYS A 31 -9.14 -5.69 19.10
C CYS A 31 -9.49 -7.18 19.21
N GLU A 32 -9.44 -7.93 18.11
CA GLU A 32 -9.70 -9.37 18.12
C GLU A 32 -8.62 -10.12 18.90
N ALA A 33 -7.35 -9.79 18.70
CA ALA A 33 -6.24 -10.40 19.41
C ALA A 33 -6.31 -10.11 20.93
N CYS A 34 -6.59 -8.87 21.33
CA CYS A 34 -6.76 -8.52 22.74
C CYS A 34 -7.92 -9.30 23.39
N ARG A 35 -9.06 -9.44 22.68
CA ARG A 35 -10.21 -10.21 23.16
C ARG A 35 -9.87 -11.69 23.30
N TYR A 36 -9.20 -12.27 22.32
CA TYR A 36 -8.79 -13.67 22.33
C TYR A 36 -7.81 -13.98 23.45
N LEU A 37 -6.82 -13.11 23.67
CA LEU A 37 -5.77 -13.28 24.68
C LEU A 37 -6.22 -12.88 26.10
N GLY A 38 -7.40 -12.28 26.30
CA GLY A 38 -7.87 -11.79 27.60
C GLY A 38 -7.09 -10.58 28.12
N ILE A 39 -6.39 -9.82 27.23
CA ILE A 39 -5.53 -8.68 27.63
C ILE A 39 -6.12 -7.33 27.23
N LYS A 40 -5.78 -6.29 27.98
CA LYS A 40 -6.29 -4.92 27.72
C LYS A 40 -5.58 -4.23 26.58
N LYS A 41 -4.32 -4.58 26.29
CA LYS A 41 -3.48 -3.84 25.34
C LYS A 41 -2.49 -4.77 24.62
N LEU A 42 -2.41 -4.65 23.31
CA LEU A 42 -1.39 -5.30 22.47
C LEU A 42 -0.74 -4.23 21.58
N LYS A 43 0.59 -4.20 21.54
CA LYS A 43 1.31 -3.34 20.61
C LYS A 43 1.25 -3.96 19.23
N VAL A 44 0.68 -3.23 18.26
CA VAL A 44 0.59 -3.65 16.86
C VAL A 44 0.94 -2.46 15.96
N GLY A 45 1.76 -2.70 14.95
CA GLY A 45 2.09 -1.75 13.90
C GLY A 45 2.05 -2.41 12.53
N HIS A 46 2.15 -1.63 11.44
CA HIS A 46 2.16 -2.15 10.08
C HIS A 46 3.37 -1.69 9.27
N ALA A 47 3.82 -2.50 8.31
CA ALA A 47 4.94 -2.23 7.43
C ALA A 47 4.46 -1.73 6.06
N GLY A 48 4.18 -0.44 5.97
CA GLY A 48 3.80 0.24 4.73
C GLY A 48 2.30 0.43 4.55
N THR A 49 1.90 1.70 4.50
CA THR A 49 0.52 2.11 4.28
C THR A 49 0.00 1.66 2.92
N LEU A 50 -1.27 1.27 2.87
CA LEU A 50 -2.11 1.21 1.67
C LEU A 50 -3.22 2.25 1.82
N ASP A 51 -3.51 2.95 0.74
CA ASP A 51 -4.62 3.88 0.66
C ASP A 51 -5.98 3.14 0.81
N PRO A 52 -7.07 3.83 1.16
CA PRO A 52 -8.38 3.17 1.33
C PRO A 52 -8.85 2.43 0.07
N LEU A 53 -8.61 2.98 -1.11
CA LEU A 53 -9.00 2.38 -2.39
C LEU A 53 -8.03 1.29 -2.88
N ALA A 54 -6.89 1.08 -2.21
CA ALA A 54 -5.97 -0.01 -2.53
C ALA A 54 -6.27 -1.24 -1.67
N THR A 55 -5.99 -2.43 -2.21
CA THR A 55 -6.17 -3.74 -1.55
C THR A 55 -4.84 -4.50 -1.44
N GLY A 56 -4.84 -5.62 -0.75
CA GLY A 56 -3.73 -6.59 -0.79
C GLY A 56 -2.84 -6.64 0.44
N VAL A 57 -1.65 -7.17 0.27
CA VAL A 57 -0.72 -7.55 1.33
C VAL A 57 -0.43 -6.40 2.29
N MET A 58 -0.78 -6.59 3.56
CA MET A 58 -0.37 -5.72 4.66
C MET A 58 0.29 -6.54 5.77
N ILE A 59 1.54 -6.24 6.06
CA ILE A 59 2.30 -6.91 7.10
C ILE A 59 2.09 -6.17 8.43
N LEU A 60 1.69 -6.91 9.46
CA LEU A 60 1.58 -6.45 10.84
C LEU A 60 2.69 -7.04 11.67
N GLY A 61 3.26 -6.22 12.56
CA GLY A 61 4.15 -6.67 13.63
C GLY A 61 3.49 -6.47 14.98
N THR A 62 3.56 -7.48 15.87
CA THR A 62 3.08 -7.39 17.25
C THR A 62 4.23 -7.37 18.26
N GLY A 63 4.01 -6.97 19.48
CA GLY A 63 4.99 -7.00 20.57
C GLY A 63 6.34 -6.43 20.17
N LYS A 64 7.42 -7.21 20.35
CA LYS A 64 8.80 -6.82 19.98
C LYS A 64 9.00 -6.71 18.45
N HIS A 65 8.20 -7.43 17.62
CA HIS A 65 8.30 -7.34 16.16
C HIS A 65 7.85 -5.97 15.59
N THR A 66 7.19 -5.13 16.40
CA THR A 66 6.96 -3.73 15.98
C THR A 66 8.25 -2.95 15.76
N LYS A 67 9.38 -3.38 16.34
CA LYS A 67 10.71 -2.77 16.10
C LYS A 67 11.32 -3.18 14.75
N ARG A 68 10.80 -4.25 14.12
CA ARG A 68 11.24 -4.75 12.82
C ARG A 68 10.44 -4.17 11.64
N ILE A 69 9.49 -3.27 11.90
CA ILE A 69 8.61 -2.69 10.87
C ILE A 69 9.42 -2.00 9.77
N ASP A 70 10.50 -1.28 10.11
CA ASP A 70 11.34 -0.61 9.12
C ASP A 70 12.08 -1.60 8.21
N GLU A 71 12.53 -2.73 8.75
CA GLU A 71 13.13 -3.86 8.01
C GLU A 71 12.10 -4.49 7.06
N LEU A 72 10.91 -4.84 7.58
CA LEU A 72 9.82 -5.41 6.79
C LEU A 72 9.35 -4.45 5.68
N GLN A 73 9.38 -3.16 5.96
CA GLN A 73 9.02 -2.12 4.99
C GLN A 73 10.10 -1.93 3.90
N ALA A 74 11.35 -2.33 4.12
CA ALA A 74 12.43 -2.16 3.16
C ALA A 74 12.31 -3.08 1.94
N GLY A 75 11.63 -4.23 2.06
CA GLY A 75 11.45 -5.21 0.97
C GLY A 75 10.79 -4.60 -0.27
N ARG A 76 11.08 -5.20 -1.44
CA ARG A 76 10.43 -4.85 -2.71
C ARG A 76 8.92 -5.07 -2.61
N LYS A 77 8.15 -4.27 -3.33
CA LYS A 77 6.69 -4.39 -3.44
C LYS A 77 6.33 -4.71 -4.87
N GLU A 78 5.31 -5.56 -5.01
CA GLU A 78 4.70 -5.84 -6.29
C GLU A 78 3.23 -5.42 -6.25
N TYR A 79 2.79 -4.80 -7.32
CA TYR A 79 1.42 -4.33 -7.48
C TYR A 79 0.86 -4.74 -8.83
N ILE A 80 -0.44 -5.00 -8.86
CA ILE A 80 -1.27 -4.94 -10.06
C ILE A 80 -2.06 -3.65 -9.96
N ALA A 81 -2.02 -2.85 -11.02
CA ALA A 81 -2.63 -1.53 -11.08
C ALA A 81 -3.44 -1.36 -12.35
N ASP A 82 -4.70 -0.99 -12.20
CA ASP A 82 -5.55 -0.55 -13.31
C ASP A 82 -5.46 0.96 -13.43
N ILE A 83 -5.14 1.42 -14.63
CA ILE A 83 -4.95 2.84 -14.94
C ILE A 83 -5.95 3.23 -16.01
N ARG A 84 -6.72 4.28 -15.77
CA ARG A 84 -7.52 4.94 -16.77
C ARG A 84 -6.74 6.08 -17.40
N LEU A 85 -6.58 6.01 -18.71
CA LEU A 85 -6.00 7.07 -19.55
C LEU A 85 -7.09 8.05 -20.02
N GLY A 86 -6.69 9.23 -20.49
CA GLY A 86 -7.61 10.21 -21.03
C GLY A 86 -8.23 11.15 -20.01
N GLN A 87 -7.91 11.01 -18.73
CA GLN A 87 -8.35 11.95 -17.70
C GLN A 87 -7.41 11.97 -16.49
N THR A 88 -7.43 13.08 -15.75
CA THR A 88 -6.71 13.24 -14.49
C THR A 88 -7.66 13.42 -13.32
N THR A 89 -7.18 13.16 -12.11
CA THR A 89 -7.84 13.51 -10.86
C THR A 89 -6.84 14.15 -9.92
N PRO A 90 -7.25 15.05 -9.01
CA PRO A 90 -6.33 15.70 -8.06
C PRO A 90 -5.59 14.73 -7.14
N THR A 91 -6.17 13.56 -6.84
CA THR A 91 -5.58 12.51 -5.97
C THR A 91 -4.81 11.44 -6.75
N PHE A 92 -4.88 11.47 -8.10
CA PHE A 92 -4.35 10.46 -9.03
C PHE A 92 -4.95 9.07 -8.84
N ASP A 93 -6.18 9.01 -8.26
CA ASP A 93 -7.01 7.82 -8.08
C ASP A 93 -8.50 8.21 -8.11
N MET A 94 -9.40 7.30 -7.73
CA MET A 94 -10.84 7.49 -7.70
C MET A 94 -11.37 8.18 -6.43
N GLU A 95 -10.51 8.74 -5.56
CA GLU A 95 -10.94 9.45 -4.34
C GLU A 95 -11.57 10.81 -4.67
N THR A 96 -11.23 11.40 -5.81
CA THR A 96 -11.77 12.68 -6.30
C THR A 96 -12.28 12.54 -7.74
N GLU A 97 -13.24 13.41 -8.10
CA GLU A 97 -13.74 13.51 -9.48
C GLU A 97 -12.64 13.97 -10.45
N PRO A 98 -12.75 13.61 -11.75
CA PRO A 98 -11.85 14.09 -12.79
C PRO A 98 -11.83 15.62 -12.88
N ASP A 99 -10.64 16.18 -13.05
CA ASP A 99 -10.38 17.62 -13.20
C ASP A 99 -9.95 18.03 -14.62
N ALA A 100 -9.49 17.09 -15.44
CA ALA A 100 -9.19 17.34 -16.86
C ALA A 100 -9.38 16.08 -17.73
N PHE A 101 -9.64 16.31 -19.01
CA PHE A 101 -9.86 15.27 -20.02
C PHE A 101 -8.94 15.46 -21.22
N PHE A 102 -8.46 14.36 -21.78
CA PHE A 102 -7.48 14.31 -22.85
C PHE A 102 -7.89 13.27 -23.92
N PRO A 103 -7.46 13.44 -25.18
CA PRO A 103 -7.64 12.42 -26.20
C PRO A 103 -6.87 11.13 -25.86
N THR A 104 -7.38 10.00 -26.35
CA THR A 104 -6.74 8.67 -26.20
C THR A 104 -6.55 7.94 -27.53
N GLU A 105 -7.11 8.46 -28.63
CA GLU A 105 -7.16 7.81 -29.94
C GLU A 105 -5.77 7.58 -30.55
N HIS A 106 -4.78 8.39 -30.12
CA HIS A 106 -3.38 8.29 -30.55
C HIS A 106 -2.58 7.24 -29.78
N ILE A 107 -3.13 6.71 -28.68
CA ILE A 107 -2.41 5.78 -27.82
C ILE A 107 -2.56 4.36 -28.37
N THR A 108 -1.46 3.76 -28.81
CA THR A 108 -1.42 2.36 -29.24
C THR A 108 -0.81 1.48 -28.14
N ARG A 109 -0.98 0.16 -28.24
CA ARG A 109 -0.34 -0.81 -27.33
C ARG A 109 1.18 -0.62 -27.34
N GLU A 110 1.78 -0.47 -28.51
CA GLU A 110 3.22 -0.29 -28.67
C GLU A 110 3.71 1.01 -28.02
N ALA A 111 2.92 2.10 -28.13
CA ALA A 111 3.23 3.36 -27.45
C ALA A 111 3.22 3.22 -25.93
N VAL A 112 2.26 2.45 -25.37
CA VAL A 112 2.21 2.16 -23.94
C VAL A 112 3.42 1.33 -23.52
N GLU A 113 3.72 0.23 -24.24
CA GLU A 113 4.87 -0.64 -23.92
C GLU A 113 6.19 0.11 -23.96
N GLU A 114 6.37 1.03 -24.93
CA GLU A 114 7.57 1.87 -25.02
C GLU A 114 7.64 2.89 -23.89
N ALA A 115 6.52 3.54 -23.55
CA ALA A 115 6.46 4.46 -22.41
C ALA A 115 6.81 3.76 -21.09
N LEU A 116 6.30 2.53 -20.85
CA LEU A 116 6.59 1.75 -19.66
C LEU A 116 8.08 1.44 -19.51
N LYS A 117 8.81 1.15 -20.59
CA LYS A 117 10.26 0.91 -20.57
C LYS A 117 11.03 2.11 -20.01
N GLY A 118 10.56 3.33 -20.26
CA GLY A 118 11.16 4.57 -19.75
C GLY A 118 11.11 4.71 -18.23
N PHE A 119 10.29 3.92 -17.53
CA PHE A 119 10.18 3.93 -16.07
C PHE A 119 11.01 2.83 -15.40
N ILE A 120 11.63 1.90 -16.14
CA ILE A 120 12.48 0.84 -15.56
C ILE A 120 13.81 1.44 -15.09
N GLY A 121 14.26 1.03 -13.90
CA GLY A 121 15.50 1.49 -13.30
C GLY A 121 15.27 2.63 -12.30
N THR A 122 16.24 3.54 -12.22
CA THR A 122 16.18 4.68 -11.29
C THR A 122 15.37 5.81 -11.89
N ILE A 123 14.34 6.25 -11.16
CA ILE A 123 13.47 7.35 -11.56
C ILE A 123 13.41 8.44 -10.48
N GLU A 124 13.12 9.66 -10.90
CA GLU A 124 12.76 10.77 -10.02
C GLU A 124 11.24 10.92 -10.01
N GLN A 125 10.60 10.72 -8.86
CA GLN A 125 9.15 10.81 -8.72
C GLN A 125 8.74 11.89 -7.74
N VAL A 126 7.89 12.81 -8.17
CA VAL A 126 7.22 13.77 -7.28
C VAL A 126 6.03 13.06 -6.62
N PRO A 127 6.02 12.93 -5.28
CA PRO A 127 4.92 12.30 -4.55
C PRO A 127 3.58 13.00 -4.78
N PRO A 128 2.42 12.34 -4.58
CA PRO A 128 1.14 13.01 -4.60
C PRO A 128 1.03 14.03 -3.46
N ALA A 129 0.28 15.13 -3.67
CA ALA A 129 -0.05 16.09 -2.62
C ALA A 129 -0.78 15.43 -1.45
N PHE A 130 -1.67 14.48 -1.77
CA PHE A 130 -2.39 13.67 -0.79
C PHE A 130 -1.55 12.46 -0.35
N SER A 131 -0.45 12.73 0.37
CA SER A 131 0.47 11.70 0.87
C SER A 131 0.91 11.95 2.32
N ALA A 132 1.54 10.93 2.93
CA ALA A 132 2.10 11.01 4.28
C ALA A 132 3.48 11.70 4.33
N VAL A 133 3.99 12.20 3.21
CA VAL A 133 5.27 12.96 3.15
C VAL A 133 5.16 14.18 4.05
N LYS A 134 6.24 14.48 4.78
CA LYS A 134 6.29 15.65 5.64
C LYS A 134 6.90 16.84 4.89
N VAL A 135 6.21 17.98 4.94
CA VAL A 135 6.67 19.29 4.50
C VAL A 135 6.65 20.19 5.74
N ASP A 136 7.79 20.72 6.14
CA ASP A 136 7.94 21.56 7.33
C ASP A 136 7.33 20.95 8.61
N GLY A 137 7.55 19.64 8.81
CA GLY A 137 7.07 18.90 9.96
C GLY A 137 5.59 18.49 9.92
N ARG A 138 4.82 18.94 8.92
CA ARG A 138 3.39 18.61 8.72
C ARG A 138 3.25 17.62 7.58
N ARG A 139 2.20 16.78 7.61
CA ARG A 139 1.93 15.86 6.51
C ARG A 139 1.37 16.64 5.30
N ALA A 140 1.84 16.31 4.09
CA ALA A 140 1.38 16.92 2.84
C ALA A 140 -0.14 16.79 2.69
N TYR A 141 -0.70 15.64 3.04
CA TYR A 141 -2.15 15.39 3.08
C TYR A 141 -2.93 16.41 3.93
N ASP A 142 -2.41 16.81 5.12
CA ASP A 142 -3.07 17.78 5.99
C ASP A 142 -3.02 19.20 5.39
N LEU A 143 -1.98 19.50 4.62
CA LEU A 143 -1.81 20.79 3.93
C LEU A 143 -2.73 20.84 2.69
N ALA A 144 -2.75 19.78 1.88
CA ALA A 144 -3.58 19.68 0.68
C ALA A 144 -5.08 19.81 1.01
N ARG A 145 -5.57 19.14 2.06
CA ARG A 145 -6.97 19.28 2.51
C ARG A 145 -7.34 20.69 2.96
N LYS A 146 -6.37 21.48 3.40
CA LYS A 146 -6.57 22.89 3.81
C LYS A 146 -6.40 23.87 2.65
N GLY A 147 -6.21 23.38 1.42
CA GLY A 147 -5.98 24.21 0.23
C GLY A 147 -4.71 25.07 0.33
N ARG A 148 -3.69 24.61 1.11
CA ARG A 148 -2.43 25.35 1.23
C ARG A 148 -1.50 24.93 0.10
N ASP A 149 -0.84 25.92 -0.51
CA ASP A 149 0.23 25.69 -1.47
C ASP A 149 1.49 25.21 -0.74
N PHE A 150 2.11 24.17 -1.29
CA PHE A 150 3.41 23.63 -0.85
C PHE A 150 4.06 22.89 -2.01
N GLU A 151 5.38 22.85 -1.98
CA GLU A 151 6.17 22.11 -2.98
C GLU A 151 6.63 20.78 -2.44
N LEU A 152 6.49 19.73 -3.25
CA LEU A 152 7.01 18.40 -2.95
C LEU A 152 8.27 18.13 -3.79
N LYS A 153 9.35 17.81 -3.11
CA LYS A 153 10.60 17.45 -3.76
C LYS A 153 10.48 16.05 -4.36
N ALA A 154 11.02 15.89 -5.57
CA ALA A 154 11.18 14.58 -6.18
C ALA A 154 12.03 13.67 -5.29
N LYS A 155 11.76 12.37 -5.37
CA LYS A 155 12.50 11.33 -4.67
C LYS A 155 13.05 10.33 -5.68
N THR A 156 14.30 9.98 -5.51
CA THR A 156 14.94 8.91 -6.27
C THR A 156 14.40 7.57 -5.82
N LEU A 157 13.80 6.82 -6.74
CA LEU A 157 13.17 5.52 -6.52
C LEU A 157 13.65 4.54 -7.58
N VAL A 158 13.40 3.25 -7.37
CA VAL A 158 13.76 2.21 -8.34
C VAL A 158 12.53 1.39 -8.69
N ILE A 159 12.26 1.27 -9.99
CA ILE A 159 11.32 0.31 -10.55
C ILE A 159 12.15 -0.82 -11.16
N ASP A 160 12.05 -2.01 -10.60
CA ASP A 160 12.81 -3.17 -11.07
C ASP A 160 12.18 -3.80 -12.30
N GLU A 161 10.84 -3.87 -12.30
CA GLU A 161 10.05 -4.46 -13.37
C GLU A 161 8.76 -3.67 -13.56
N ILE A 162 8.34 -3.51 -14.81
CA ILE A 162 7.02 -3.01 -15.19
C ILE A 162 6.57 -3.74 -16.45
N GLU A 163 5.34 -4.23 -16.47
CA GLU A 163 4.79 -5.06 -17.53
C GLU A 163 3.35 -4.64 -17.83
N LEU A 164 3.00 -4.54 -19.10
CA LEU A 164 1.62 -4.34 -19.55
C LEU A 164 0.92 -5.70 -19.56
N LEU A 165 -0.07 -5.88 -18.67
CA LEU A 165 -0.85 -7.12 -18.58
C LEU A 165 -2.06 -7.10 -19.49
N ASP A 166 -2.79 -5.96 -19.53
CA ASP A 166 -3.94 -5.78 -20.41
C ASP A 166 -3.99 -4.39 -21.02
N TYR A 167 -4.56 -4.31 -22.23
CA TYR A 167 -4.72 -3.08 -22.99
C TYR A 167 -6.10 -3.05 -23.63
N ALA A 168 -7.00 -2.27 -23.06
CA ALA A 168 -8.39 -2.07 -23.49
C ALA A 168 -8.79 -0.60 -23.28
N LEU A 169 -8.30 0.31 -24.14
CA LEU A 169 -8.51 1.75 -24.01
C LEU A 169 -9.97 2.11 -23.65
N PRO A 170 -10.16 3.05 -22.73
CA PRO A 170 -9.15 3.88 -22.08
C PRO A 170 -8.47 3.23 -20.85
N GLN A 171 -8.68 1.94 -20.59
CA GLN A 171 -8.07 1.20 -19.48
C GLN A 171 -6.84 0.43 -19.92
N ILE A 172 -5.82 0.45 -19.06
CA ILE A 172 -4.66 -0.45 -19.11
C ILE A 172 -4.44 -1.08 -17.74
N GLN A 173 -3.94 -2.31 -17.74
CA GLN A 173 -3.50 -2.97 -16.49
C GLN A 173 -2.01 -3.23 -16.55
N ILE A 174 -1.30 -2.88 -15.49
CA ILE A 174 0.14 -3.10 -15.37
C ILE A 174 0.46 -3.91 -14.11
N ARG A 175 1.54 -4.69 -14.21
CA ARG A 175 2.25 -5.23 -13.04
C ARG A 175 3.52 -4.40 -12.84
N VAL A 176 3.82 -4.02 -11.59
CA VAL A 176 5.03 -3.27 -11.27
C VAL A 176 5.71 -3.80 -10.03
N VAL A 177 7.05 -4.01 -10.10
CA VAL A 177 7.91 -4.34 -8.96
C VAL A 177 8.81 -3.15 -8.66
N CYS A 178 8.76 -2.64 -7.42
CA CYS A 178 9.43 -1.39 -7.10
C CYS A 178 9.98 -1.31 -5.67
N SER A 179 10.83 -0.32 -5.43
CA SER A 179 11.39 0.00 -4.13
C SER A 179 10.35 0.58 -3.16
N LYS A 180 10.68 0.60 -1.87
CA LYS A 180 9.86 1.30 -0.86
C LYS A 180 9.72 2.78 -1.21
N GLY A 181 8.54 3.33 -0.93
CA GLY A 181 8.27 4.75 -1.10
C GLY A 181 7.77 5.14 -2.49
N THR A 182 7.70 4.21 -3.43
CA THR A 182 7.08 4.41 -4.74
C THR A 182 5.57 4.59 -4.59
N TYR A 183 5.04 5.67 -5.14
CA TYR A 183 3.61 5.95 -5.21
C TYR A 183 3.08 5.51 -6.56
N ILE A 184 2.29 4.44 -6.58
CA ILE A 184 1.72 3.92 -7.83
C ILE A 184 0.71 4.91 -8.42
N ARG A 185 0.03 5.72 -7.60
CA ARG A 185 -0.80 6.85 -8.05
C ARG A 185 0.01 7.87 -8.86
N ALA A 186 1.19 8.23 -8.38
CA ALA A 186 2.06 9.15 -9.13
C ALA A 186 2.61 8.49 -10.40
N LEU A 187 2.91 7.19 -10.36
CA LEU A 187 3.32 6.45 -11.57
C LEU A 187 2.21 6.44 -12.64
N ALA A 188 0.94 6.27 -12.26
CA ALA A 188 -0.20 6.34 -13.18
C ALA A 188 -0.30 7.73 -13.84
N ARG A 189 -0.15 8.82 -13.07
CA ARG A 189 -0.04 10.19 -13.60
C ARG A 189 1.11 10.32 -14.59
N ASP A 190 2.30 9.85 -14.20
CA ASP A 190 3.51 10.00 -15.00
C ASP A 190 3.44 9.20 -16.31
N ILE A 191 2.84 8.00 -16.30
CA ILE A 191 2.55 7.20 -17.51
C ILE A 191 1.57 7.95 -18.42
N GLY A 192 0.48 8.49 -17.87
CA GLY A 192 -0.47 9.31 -18.65
C GLY A 192 0.20 10.52 -19.29
N THR A 193 1.09 11.19 -18.56
CA THR A 193 1.88 12.33 -19.07
C THR A 193 2.84 11.90 -20.19
N ALA A 194 3.55 10.78 -20.04
CA ALA A 194 4.46 10.25 -21.05
C ALA A 194 3.74 9.88 -22.36
N LEU A 195 2.46 9.50 -22.25
CA LEU A 195 1.58 9.21 -23.37
C LEU A 195 0.88 10.46 -23.94
N SER A 196 1.28 11.68 -23.53
CA SER A 196 0.64 12.94 -23.93
C SER A 196 -0.88 12.93 -23.67
N SER A 197 -1.27 12.31 -22.57
CA SER A 197 -2.65 12.16 -22.11
C SER A 197 -2.67 12.32 -20.58
N GLY A 198 -3.84 12.20 -19.95
CA GLY A 198 -3.98 12.09 -18.53
C GLY A 198 -3.97 10.63 -18.09
N GLY A 199 -3.75 10.39 -16.79
CA GLY A 199 -3.81 9.05 -16.21
C GLY A 199 -4.02 9.08 -14.70
N HIS A 200 -4.86 8.17 -14.19
CA HIS A 200 -5.07 7.95 -12.76
C HIS A 200 -5.39 6.48 -12.49
N LEU A 201 -5.19 6.05 -11.25
CA LEU A 201 -5.55 4.70 -10.82
C LEU A 201 -7.06 4.53 -10.71
N THR A 202 -7.58 3.40 -11.20
CA THR A 202 -8.96 2.95 -10.96
C THR A 202 -9.01 1.75 -10.02
N ASP A 203 -7.97 0.91 -9.97
CA ASP A 203 -7.77 -0.12 -8.96
C ASP A 203 -6.29 -0.30 -8.64
N LEU A 204 -6.01 -0.73 -7.42
CA LEU A 204 -4.65 -1.03 -6.97
C LEU A 204 -4.65 -2.20 -6.00
N ARG A 205 -3.92 -3.25 -6.34
CA ARG A 205 -3.72 -4.40 -5.48
C ARG A 205 -2.24 -4.65 -5.23
N ARG A 206 -1.79 -4.62 -3.97
CA ARG A 206 -0.44 -5.02 -3.59
C ARG A 206 -0.37 -6.53 -3.43
N THR A 207 0.29 -7.22 -4.37
CA THR A 207 0.38 -8.68 -4.41
C THR A 207 1.55 -9.24 -3.61
N ARG A 208 2.60 -8.42 -3.35
CA ARG A 208 3.77 -8.88 -2.60
C ARG A 208 4.45 -7.74 -1.83
N VAL A 209 5.02 -8.07 -0.67
CA VAL A 209 5.94 -7.23 0.11
C VAL A 209 7.09 -8.11 0.61
N GLY A 210 8.31 -7.94 0.07
CA GLY A 210 9.41 -8.84 0.34
C GLY A 210 9.05 -10.28 0.01
N ASP A 211 9.11 -11.16 1.01
CA ASP A 211 8.78 -12.59 0.87
C ASP A 211 7.29 -12.90 1.08
N TYR A 212 6.50 -11.94 1.56
CA TYR A 212 5.08 -12.13 1.84
C TYR A 212 4.25 -11.94 0.57
N ARG A 213 3.51 -12.95 0.15
CA ARG A 213 2.65 -12.97 -1.02
C ARG A 213 1.18 -12.91 -0.62
N ILE A 214 0.34 -12.48 -1.55
CA ILE A 214 -1.10 -12.34 -1.31
C ILE A 214 -1.77 -13.68 -1.00
N GLU A 215 -1.27 -14.77 -1.59
CA GLU A 215 -1.76 -16.14 -1.38
C GLU A 215 -1.55 -16.63 0.06
N ASP A 216 -0.56 -16.07 0.77
CA ASP A 216 -0.20 -16.41 2.15
C ASP A 216 -0.90 -15.51 3.18
N CYS A 217 -1.72 -14.55 2.74
CA CYS A 217 -2.37 -13.59 3.61
C CYS A 217 -3.70 -14.12 4.16
N TYR A 218 -3.94 -13.90 5.45
CA TYR A 218 -5.25 -14.12 6.04
C TYR A 218 -6.19 -12.96 5.70
N ARG A 219 -7.47 -13.28 5.44
CA ARG A 219 -8.52 -12.27 5.26
C ARG A 219 -9.00 -11.73 6.60
N VAL A 220 -9.68 -10.60 6.57
CA VAL A 220 -10.21 -9.96 7.79
C VAL A 220 -11.23 -10.87 8.50
N GLU A 221 -12.06 -11.55 7.74
CA GLU A 221 -13.04 -12.53 8.24
C GLU A 221 -12.40 -13.73 8.92
N ASP A 222 -11.18 -14.11 8.53
CA ASP A 222 -10.46 -15.29 9.04
C ASP A 222 -9.64 -15.00 10.30
N ILE A 223 -9.55 -13.74 10.76
CA ILE A 223 -8.72 -13.35 11.91
C ILE A 223 -9.05 -14.18 13.15
N GLN A 224 -10.32 -14.44 13.45
CA GLN A 224 -10.70 -15.22 14.64
C GLN A 224 -10.30 -16.70 14.51
N ALA A 225 -10.43 -17.28 13.31
CA ALA A 225 -9.98 -18.65 13.05
C ALA A 225 -8.45 -18.74 13.18
N PHE A 226 -7.72 -17.81 12.57
CA PHE A 226 -6.28 -17.68 12.71
C PHE A 226 -5.83 -17.63 14.17
N LEU A 227 -6.47 -16.77 14.99
CA LEU A 227 -6.11 -16.63 16.40
C LEU A 227 -6.28 -17.95 17.17
N ARG A 228 -7.38 -18.68 16.95
CA ARG A 228 -7.63 -19.97 17.63
C ARG A 228 -6.64 -21.06 17.22
N GLU A 229 -6.28 -21.09 15.94
CA GLU A 229 -5.45 -22.15 15.37
C GLU A 229 -3.97 -21.92 15.63
N TYR A 230 -3.49 -20.69 15.40
CA TYR A 230 -2.05 -20.39 15.35
C TYR A 230 -1.50 -19.60 16.53
N VAL A 231 -2.34 -19.07 17.43
CA VAL A 231 -1.88 -18.21 18.52
C VAL A 231 -1.96 -18.92 19.87
N ALA A 232 -0.87 -18.84 20.64
CA ALA A 232 -0.82 -19.34 22.03
C ALA A 232 -1.60 -18.41 22.96
N LEU A 233 -2.33 -18.98 23.90
CA LEU A 233 -2.87 -18.22 25.03
C LEU A 233 -1.75 -17.94 26.04
N PRO A 234 -1.80 -16.79 26.77
CA PRO A 234 -0.85 -16.50 27.82
C PRO A 234 -0.86 -17.62 28.87
N THR A 235 0.30 -18.04 29.34
CA THR A 235 0.43 -18.90 30.52
C THR A 235 0.24 -18.05 31.79
N GLU A 236 -0.27 -18.63 32.88
CA GLU A 236 -0.58 -17.93 34.14
C GLU A 236 0.62 -17.15 34.72
N ASP A 237 1.85 -17.48 34.32
CA ASP A 237 3.08 -16.80 34.79
C ASP A 237 3.30 -15.40 34.16
N THR A 238 2.53 -14.99 33.17
CA THR A 238 2.71 -13.70 32.46
C THR A 238 1.87 -12.55 33.01
N GLU A 239 0.96 -12.80 33.94
CA GLU A 239 0.08 -11.78 34.55
C GLU A 239 0.77 -10.76 35.43
N HIS A 240 2.00 -11.02 35.89
CA HIS A 240 2.69 -10.20 36.92
C HIS A 240 3.77 -9.26 36.39
N SER A 241 3.89 -9.08 35.07
CA SER A 241 4.94 -8.26 34.45
C SER A 241 4.40 -7.08 33.63
N ASN A 242 3.44 -6.34 34.17
CA ASN A 242 3.01 -5.08 33.54
C ASN A 242 2.98 -3.95 34.60
N PRO A 243 3.98 -3.02 34.55
CA PRO A 243 3.87 -1.75 35.28
C PRO A 243 2.95 -0.77 34.58
#